data_87862a824224310d6525d84fe2c74b32
#
_entry.id   87862a824224310d6525d84fe2c74b32
#
_cell.length_a   1.000
_cell.length_b   1.000
_cell.length_c   1.000
_cell.angle_alpha   90.00
_cell.angle_beta   90.00
_cell.angle_gamma   90.00
#
_symmetry.space_group_name_H-M   'P 1'
#
loop_
_entity.id
_entity.type
_entity.pdbx_description
1 polymer ?
#
loop_
_entity_poly.entity_id
_entity_poly.type
_entity_poly.pdbx_seq_one_letter_code
_entity_poly.pdbx_strand_id
1 'polypeptide(L)'
;MEVSVIIVSMNNYEVLSGCLDSIRTHTSTSYEVFVVAYLFSPENLQHLRQNYPWAQIIESNEIRGFSVNNNLALRKATGKYCFVLNDDTKIESDVITSLAATFDQLPSEAAVVSPKLLIADHSLQYCGRPEINWKTYVLAQLGLWREKTAESPYTNRTGTFRTYNLVGAAFMIKTDIFRQMGFFDEYYFFCPEDIALS
;
A
#
# COMPACT_ATOMS: atom_id res chain seq x y z
N MET A 1 -7.76 13.56 11.51
CA MET A 1 -7.86 12.78 10.24
C MET A 1 -8.05 11.31 10.55
N GLU A 2 -8.91 10.61 9.83
CA GLU A 2 -9.07 9.16 10.03
C GLU A 2 -7.94 8.41 9.29
N VAL A 3 -7.68 8.78 8.03
CA VAL A 3 -6.69 8.09 7.20
C VAL A 3 -5.68 9.05 6.58
N SER A 4 -4.40 8.70 6.65
CA SER A 4 -3.34 9.30 5.83
C SER A 4 -3.00 8.36 4.68
N VAL A 5 -3.31 8.76 3.46
CA VAL A 5 -2.96 8.01 2.24
C VAL A 5 -1.55 8.39 1.81
N ILE A 6 -0.70 7.41 1.62
CA ILE A 6 0.72 7.57 1.30
C ILE A 6 0.98 6.99 -0.09
N ILE A 7 1.41 7.81 -1.02
CA ILE A 7 1.68 7.43 -2.41
C ILE A 7 3.08 7.88 -2.78
N VAL A 8 3.88 6.97 -3.31
CA VAL A 8 5.17 7.28 -3.95
C VAL A 8 4.99 7.10 -5.45
N SER A 9 5.32 8.13 -6.23
CA SER A 9 5.25 8.07 -7.68
C SER A 9 6.58 8.53 -8.29
N MET A 10 7.12 7.75 -9.22
CA MET A 10 8.38 8.03 -9.90
C MET A 10 8.11 8.70 -11.25
N ASN A 11 7.93 10.03 -11.23
CA ASN A 11 7.70 10.87 -12.42
C ASN A 11 6.58 10.40 -13.37
N ASN A 12 5.60 9.68 -12.84
CA ASN A 12 4.51 9.11 -13.63
C ASN A 12 3.19 9.85 -13.38
N TYR A 13 3.12 11.10 -13.86
CA TYR A 13 1.98 11.98 -13.60
C TYR A 13 0.65 11.41 -14.11
N GLU A 14 0.63 10.80 -15.30
CA GLU A 14 -0.62 10.30 -15.90
C GLU A 14 -1.23 9.16 -15.09
N VAL A 15 -0.42 8.22 -14.63
CA VAL A 15 -0.87 7.10 -13.81
C VAL A 15 -1.31 7.59 -12.43
N LEU A 16 -0.48 8.43 -11.79
CA LEU A 16 -0.77 9.02 -10.49
C LEU A 16 -2.07 9.83 -10.51
N SER A 17 -2.35 10.57 -11.58
CA SER A 17 -3.58 11.35 -11.68
C SER A 17 -4.82 10.47 -11.62
N GLY A 18 -4.82 9.33 -12.31
CA GLY A 18 -5.91 8.37 -12.24
C GLY A 18 -6.12 7.77 -10.83
N CYS A 19 -5.02 7.53 -10.10
CA CYS A 19 -5.08 7.09 -8.71
C CYS A 19 -5.72 8.17 -7.82
N LEU A 20 -5.23 9.41 -7.88
CA LEU A 20 -5.72 10.54 -7.07
C LEU A 20 -7.19 10.85 -7.35
N ASP A 21 -7.61 10.85 -8.61
CA ASP A 21 -9.00 11.07 -8.99
C ASP A 21 -9.92 9.98 -8.43
N SER A 22 -9.47 8.73 -8.44
CA SER A 22 -10.22 7.61 -7.89
C SER A 22 -10.39 7.73 -6.36
N ILE A 23 -9.35 8.14 -5.64
CA ILE A 23 -9.42 8.40 -4.19
C ILE A 23 -10.45 9.49 -3.90
N ARG A 24 -10.37 10.61 -4.63
CA ARG A 24 -11.26 11.75 -4.43
C ARG A 24 -12.73 11.40 -4.71
N THR A 25 -12.94 10.54 -5.72
CA THR A 25 -14.30 10.16 -6.14
C THR A 25 -14.96 9.17 -5.19
N HIS A 26 -14.18 8.25 -4.61
CA HIS A 26 -14.75 7.09 -3.92
C HIS A 26 -14.52 7.06 -2.41
N THR A 27 -13.83 8.04 -1.81
CA THR A 27 -13.55 8.03 -0.37
C THR A 27 -14.48 8.97 0.38
N SER A 28 -15.23 8.44 1.35
CA SER A 28 -16.18 9.23 2.18
C SER A 28 -15.66 9.58 3.58
N THR A 29 -14.72 8.79 4.12
CA THR A 29 -14.12 9.12 5.43
C THR A 29 -13.21 10.36 5.35
N SER A 30 -12.85 10.93 6.50
CA SER A 30 -11.89 12.04 6.53
C SER A 30 -10.47 11.54 6.24
N TYR A 31 -9.82 12.10 5.24
CA TYR A 31 -8.48 11.68 4.84
C TYR A 31 -7.59 12.87 4.47
N GLU A 32 -6.30 12.64 4.50
CA GLU A 32 -5.26 13.46 3.88
C GLU A 32 -4.45 12.59 2.91
N VAL A 33 -3.87 13.20 1.90
CA VAL A 33 -3.02 12.48 0.92
C VAL A 33 -1.65 13.11 0.88
N PHE A 34 -0.64 12.27 1.02
CA PHE A 34 0.75 12.61 0.78
C PHE A 34 1.22 11.95 -0.51
N VAL A 35 1.76 12.76 -1.40
CA VAL A 35 2.40 12.29 -2.63
C VAL A 35 3.90 12.57 -2.53
N VAL A 36 4.71 11.52 -2.49
CA VAL A 36 6.16 11.65 -2.66
C VAL A 36 6.45 11.68 -4.16
N ALA A 37 6.71 12.88 -4.66
CA ALA A 37 7.06 13.13 -6.06
C ALA A 37 8.53 12.77 -6.27
N TYR A 38 8.78 11.47 -6.53
CA TYR A 38 10.12 10.92 -6.66
C TYR A 38 10.68 11.17 -8.06
N LEU A 39 11.77 11.92 -8.15
CA LEU A 39 12.47 12.31 -9.39
C LEU A 39 11.53 12.95 -10.43
N PHE A 40 10.54 13.71 -9.98
CA PHE A 40 9.60 14.40 -10.86
C PHE A 40 10.29 15.48 -11.68
N SER A 41 9.93 15.59 -12.98
CA SER A 41 10.29 16.72 -13.80
C SER A 41 9.60 18.00 -13.30
N PRO A 42 10.18 19.19 -13.52
CA PRO A 42 9.54 20.45 -13.14
C PRO A 42 8.14 20.62 -13.75
N GLU A 43 7.92 20.15 -14.97
CA GLU A 43 6.64 20.19 -15.66
C GLU A 43 5.59 19.31 -14.94
N ASN A 44 5.89 18.03 -14.70
CA ASN A 44 4.99 17.12 -14.01
C ASN A 44 4.71 17.57 -12.56
N LEU A 45 5.71 18.14 -11.89
CA LEU A 45 5.54 18.69 -10.56
C LEU A 45 4.61 19.91 -10.56
N GLN A 46 4.71 20.77 -11.56
CA GLN A 46 3.81 21.90 -11.74
C GLN A 46 2.37 21.42 -11.99
N HIS A 47 2.18 20.46 -12.89
CA HIS A 47 0.85 19.88 -13.16
C HIS A 47 0.25 19.26 -11.90
N LEU A 48 1.04 18.50 -11.13
CA LEU A 48 0.61 17.89 -9.90
C LEU A 48 0.11 18.94 -8.88
N ARG A 49 0.87 20.02 -8.69
CA ARG A 49 0.49 21.10 -7.77
C ARG A 49 -0.75 21.87 -8.22
N GLN A 50 -0.90 22.10 -9.52
CA GLN A 50 -2.03 22.84 -10.08
C GLN A 50 -3.34 22.03 -10.00
N ASN A 51 -3.28 20.75 -10.33
CA ASN A 51 -4.48 19.92 -10.46
C ASN A 51 -4.89 19.26 -9.14
N TYR A 52 -3.93 19.05 -8.22
CA TYR A 52 -4.17 18.39 -6.92
C TYR A 52 -3.70 19.24 -5.73
N PRO A 53 -4.20 20.50 -5.58
CA PRO A 53 -3.78 21.41 -4.50
C PRO A 53 -4.18 20.91 -3.10
N TRP A 54 -5.04 19.91 -3.02
CA TRP A 54 -5.47 19.26 -1.78
C TRP A 54 -4.50 18.14 -1.33
N ALA A 55 -3.60 17.68 -2.19
CA ALA A 55 -2.57 16.71 -1.85
C ALA A 55 -1.32 17.41 -1.30
N GLN A 56 -0.72 16.83 -0.26
CA GLN A 56 0.54 17.31 0.30
C GLN A 56 1.71 16.69 -0.49
N ILE A 57 2.39 17.51 -1.28
CA ILE A 57 3.45 17.04 -2.16
C ILE A 57 4.80 17.14 -1.45
N ILE A 58 5.54 16.05 -1.42
CA ILE A 58 6.89 15.93 -0.88
C ILE A 58 7.82 15.61 -2.05
N GLU A 59 8.72 16.54 -2.38
CA GLU A 59 9.72 16.31 -3.42
C GLU A 59 10.83 15.39 -2.91
N SER A 60 11.20 14.41 -3.72
CA SER A 60 12.31 13.50 -3.47
C SER A 60 13.19 13.44 -4.71
N ASN A 61 14.27 14.23 -4.70
CA ASN A 61 15.14 14.44 -5.87
C ASN A 61 16.44 13.61 -5.82
N GLU A 62 16.61 12.81 -4.79
CA GLU A 62 17.76 11.91 -4.61
C GLU A 62 17.33 10.47 -4.88
N ILE A 63 18.25 9.65 -5.41
CA ILE A 63 17.99 8.22 -5.61
C ILE A 63 17.81 7.56 -4.24
N ARG A 64 16.60 7.07 -3.98
CA ARG A 64 16.18 6.44 -2.73
C ARG A 64 15.32 5.23 -3.02
N GLY A 65 15.38 4.26 -2.12
CA GLY A 65 14.53 3.07 -2.18
C GLY A 65 13.06 3.35 -1.85
N PHE A 66 12.24 2.33 -2.03
CA PHE A 66 10.81 2.36 -1.72
C PHE A 66 10.55 2.71 -0.26
N SER A 67 11.24 2.04 0.68
CA SER A 67 11.13 2.26 2.13
C SER A 67 11.41 3.72 2.50
N VAL A 68 12.54 4.26 2.04
CA VAL A 68 12.96 5.63 2.36
C VAL A 68 11.96 6.66 1.83
N ASN A 69 11.49 6.50 0.57
CA ASN A 69 10.52 7.42 -0.01
C ASN A 69 9.18 7.38 0.75
N ASN A 70 8.65 6.20 1.05
CA ASN A 70 7.41 6.09 1.84
C ASN A 70 7.58 6.73 3.22
N ASN A 71 8.71 6.52 3.88
CA ASN A 71 8.98 7.07 5.21
C ASN A 71 9.01 8.59 5.25
N LEU A 72 9.35 9.28 4.14
CA LEU A 72 9.25 10.74 4.05
C LEU A 72 7.82 11.25 4.32
N ALA A 73 6.83 10.54 3.82
CA ALA A 73 5.42 10.87 4.01
C ALA A 73 4.87 10.29 5.33
N LEU A 74 5.21 9.05 5.66
CA LEU A 74 4.76 8.37 6.87
C LEU A 74 5.11 9.15 8.16
N ARG A 75 6.29 9.78 8.20
CA ARG A 75 6.69 10.63 9.34
C ARG A 75 5.81 11.87 9.52
N LYS A 76 5.10 12.30 8.48
CA LYS A 76 4.19 13.45 8.50
C LYS A 76 2.72 13.07 8.69
N ALA A 77 2.40 11.79 8.58
CA ALA A 77 1.04 11.26 8.69
C ALA A 77 0.42 11.59 10.06
N THR A 78 -0.81 12.13 10.04
CA THR A 78 -1.58 12.50 11.22
C THR A 78 -2.83 11.64 11.42
N GLY A 79 -3.21 10.86 10.41
CA GLY A 79 -4.36 9.96 10.47
C GLY A 79 -4.19 8.83 11.49
N LYS A 80 -5.31 8.34 12.00
CA LYS A 80 -5.36 7.16 12.86
C LYS A 80 -4.79 5.92 12.16
N TYR A 81 -4.97 5.87 10.84
CA TYR A 81 -4.45 4.83 9.96
C TYR A 81 -3.58 5.43 8.86
N CYS A 82 -2.52 4.73 8.48
CA CYS A 82 -1.76 4.99 7.25
C CYS A 82 -2.19 3.99 6.18
N PHE A 83 -2.59 4.47 5.01
CA PHE A 83 -2.90 3.65 3.85
C PHE A 83 -1.79 3.84 2.81
N VAL A 84 -0.90 2.86 2.73
CA VAL A 84 0.16 2.83 1.70
C VAL A 84 -0.45 2.29 0.42
N LEU A 85 -0.29 3.02 -0.67
CA LEU A 85 -0.94 2.76 -1.94
C LEU A 85 0.03 3.05 -3.10
N ASN A 86 0.17 2.10 -4.02
CA ASN A 86 0.93 2.35 -5.24
C ASN A 86 0.19 3.33 -6.16
N ASP A 87 0.95 4.12 -6.92
CA ASP A 87 0.43 5.15 -7.83
C ASP A 87 -0.31 4.58 -9.06
N ASP A 88 -0.10 3.29 -9.37
CA ASP A 88 -0.74 2.56 -10.48
C ASP A 88 -2.05 1.84 -10.08
N THR A 89 -2.58 2.12 -8.89
CA THR A 89 -3.84 1.56 -8.41
C THR A 89 -5.02 2.49 -8.68
N LYS A 90 -6.21 1.92 -8.84
CA LYS A 90 -7.47 2.65 -8.91
C LYS A 90 -8.47 2.09 -7.92
N ILE A 91 -9.17 2.98 -7.23
CA ILE A 91 -10.24 2.65 -6.30
C ILE A 91 -11.58 2.77 -7.04
N GLU A 92 -12.38 1.71 -7.10
CA GLU A 92 -13.68 1.68 -7.79
C GLU A 92 -14.87 1.71 -6.83
N SER A 93 -14.61 1.70 -5.52
CA SER A 93 -15.62 1.77 -4.45
C SER A 93 -15.00 2.39 -3.20
N ASP A 94 -15.78 2.62 -2.14
CA ASP A 94 -15.29 3.23 -0.91
C ASP A 94 -14.43 2.26 -0.06
N VAL A 95 -13.30 1.86 -0.63
CA VAL A 95 -12.36 0.90 -0.04
C VAL A 95 -11.68 1.49 1.20
N ILE A 96 -11.30 2.77 1.15
CA ILE A 96 -10.54 3.41 2.26
C ILE A 96 -11.40 3.44 3.52
N THR A 97 -12.65 3.88 3.41
CA THR A 97 -13.59 3.87 4.55
C THR A 97 -13.86 2.45 5.04
N SER A 98 -14.04 1.51 4.11
CA SER A 98 -14.29 0.10 4.45
C SER A 98 -13.12 -0.55 5.19
N LEU A 99 -11.88 -0.27 4.79
CA LEU A 99 -10.69 -0.76 5.48
C LEU A 99 -10.56 -0.16 6.88
N ALA A 100 -10.80 1.14 7.03
CA ALA A 100 -10.78 1.79 8.34
C ALA A 100 -11.83 1.18 9.29
N ALA A 101 -13.07 0.99 8.80
CA ALA A 101 -14.14 0.37 9.57
C ALA A 101 -13.90 -1.12 9.90
N THR A 102 -13.08 -1.81 9.10
CA THR A 102 -12.74 -3.22 9.34
C THR A 102 -11.99 -3.38 10.67
N PHE A 103 -11.16 -2.42 11.07
CA PHE A 103 -10.45 -2.48 12.35
C PHE A 103 -11.37 -2.54 13.57
N ASP A 104 -12.57 -1.94 13.49
CA ASP A 104 -13.54 -1.97 14.59
C ASP A 104 -14.16 -3.36 14.80
N GLN A 105 -14.06 -4.23 13.79
CA GLN A 105 -14.59 -5.59 13.80
C GLN A 105 -13.50 -6.65 14.09
N LEU A 106 -12.24 -6.24 14.12
CA LEU A 106 -11.10 -7.13 14.34
C LEU A 106 -10.63 -7.09 15.80
N PRO A 107 -9.94 -8.14 16.25
CA PRO A 107 -9.25 -8.11 17.53
C PRO A 107 -8.27 -6.93 17.63
N SER A 108 -8.03 -6.45 18.85
CA SER A 108 -7.16 -5.29 19.10
C SER A 108 -5.74 -5.47 18.56
N GLU A 109 -5.28 -6.72 18.51
CA GLU A 109 -3.97 -7.12 17.99
C GLU A 109 -3.83 -6.99 16.48
N ALA A 110 -4.96 -6.89 15.75
CA ALA A 110 -4.90 -6.67 14.32
C ALA A 110 -4.32 -5.28 14.02
N ALA A 111 -3.13 -5.26 13.46
CA ALA A 111 -2.39 -4.05 13.16
C ALA A 111 -2.54 -3.59 11.71
N VAL A 112 -2.72 -4.54 10.78
CA VAL A 112 -2.69 -4.30 9.34
C VAL A 112 -3.87 -4.99 8.67
N VAL A 113 -4.46 -4.33 7.68
CA VAL A 113 -5.46 -4.89 6.76
C VAL A 113 -5.10 -4.52 5.33
N SER A 114 -5.43 -5.39 4.38
CA SER A 114 -5.21 -5.17 2.95
C SER A 114 -6.48 -5.48 2.18
N PRO A 115 -6.82 -4.71 1.14
CA PRO A 115 -7.95 -5.02 0.27
C PRO A 115 -7.62 -6.21 -0.63
N LYS A 116 -8.63 -6.79 -1.24
CA LYS A 116 -8.44 -7.62 -2.42
C LYS A 116 -8.02 -6.73 -3.60
N LEU A 117 -7.01 -7.16 -4.32
CA LEU A 117 -6.52 -6.49 -5.52
C LEU A 117 -7.08 -7.20 -6.76
N LEU A 118 -7.47 -6.42 -7.75
CA LEU A 118 -7.89 -6.89 -9.05
C LEU A 118 -6.89 -6.41 -10.11
N ILE A 119 -6.66 -7.20 -11.14
CA ILE A 119 -5.93 -6.76 -12.31
C ILE A 119 -6.89 -6.14 -13.34
N ALA A 120 -6.37 -5.60 -14.42
CA ALA A 120 -7.13 -4.80 -15.37
C ALA A 120 -8.35 -5.50 -16.00
N ASP A 121 -8.39 -6.82 -16.05
CA ASP A 121 -9.53 -7.62 -16.51
C ASP A 121 -10.52 -7.99 -15.39
N HIS A 122 -10.40 -7.34 -14.21
CA HIS A 122 -11.15 -7.61 -12.98
C HIS A 122 -10.98 -9.02 -12.40
N SER A 123 -10.04 -9.80 -12.88
CA SER A 123 -9.66 -11.03 -12.21
C SER A 123 -8.89 -10.73 -10.93
N LEU A 124 -8.96 -11.65 -9.97
CA LEU A 124 -8.32 -11.46 -8.67
C LEU A 124 -6.80 -11.52 -8.80
N GLN A 125 -6.13 -10.43 -8.42
CA GLN A 125 -4.69 -10.46 -8.20
C GLN A 125 -4.40 -11.22 -6.91
N TYR A 126 -3.28 -11.92 -6.90
CA TYR A 126 -2.78 -12.57 -5.70
C TYR A 126 -2.54 -11.56 -4.58
N CYS A 127 -3.26 -11.68 -3.48
CA CYS A 127 -3.26 -10.70 -2.39
C CYS A 127 -3.16 -11.32 -0.99
N GLY A 128 -2.40 -12.37 -0.86
CA GLY A 128 -2.11 -13.01 0.42
C GLY A 128 -1.29 -14.25 0.20
N ARG A 129 -0.32 -14.49 1.07
CA ARG A 129 0.58 -15.64 0.96
C ARG A 129 0.40 -16.57 2.16
N PRO A 130 0.51 -17.89 1.95
CA PRO A 130 0.62 -18.83 3.05
C PRO A 130 1.95 -18.59 3.79
N GLU A 131 2.03 -19.12 4.99
CA GLU A 131 3.26 -19.10 5.78
C GLU A 131 4.42 -19.72 4.99
N ILE A 132 5.50 -18.95 4.81
CA ILE A 132 6.75 -19.45 4.26
C ILE A 132 7.56 -20.01 5.42
N ASN A 133 7.60 -21.33 5.54
CA ASN A 133 8.43 -22.01 6.52
C ASN A 133 9.67 -22.64 5.83
N TRP A 134 10.65 -23.07 6.65
CA TRP A 134 11.89 -23.64 6.13
C TRP A 134 11.65 -24.86 5.20
N LYS A 135 10.59 -25.65 5.42
CA LYS A 135 10.25 -26.81 4.58
C LYS A 135 9.80 -26.36 3.19
N THR A 136 8.88 -25.41 3.12
CA THR A 136 8.40 -24.86 1.85
C THR A 136 9.53 -24.15 1.12
N TYR A 137 10.44 -23.47 1.83
CA TYR A 137 11.62 -22.86 1.24
C TYR A 137 12.56 -23.90 0.62
N VAL A 138 12.92 -24.96 1.35
CA VAL A 138 13.78 -26.03 0.83
C VAL A 138 13.12 -26.73 -0.36
N LEU A 139 11.84 -27.06 -0.29
CA LEU A 139 11.12 -27.69 -1.40
C LEU A 139 11.06 -26.78 -2.63
N ALA A 140 10.93 -25.46 -2.43
CA ALA A 140 10.96 -24.49 -3.52
C ALA A 140 12.35 -24.46 -4.21
N GLN A 141 13.44 -24.47 -3.42
CA GLN A 141 14.82 -24.53 -3.95
C GLN A 141 15.08 -25.82 -4.75
N LEU A 142 14.47 -26.93 -4.35
CA LEU A 142 14.56 -28.20 -5.06
C LEU A 142 13.62 -28.30 -6.27
N GLY A 143 12.81 -27.24 -6.55
CA GLY A 143 11.81 -27.25 -7.61
C GLY A 143 10.61 -28.17 -7.37
N LEU A 144 10.49 -28.72 -6.15
CA LEU A 144 9.44 -29.66 -5.75
C LEU A 144 8.19 -28.92 -5.22
N TRP A 145 8.30 -27.64 -4.91
CA TRP A 145 7.18 -26.80 -4.50
C TRP A 145 7.16 -25.54 -5.37
N ARG A 146 6.00 -25.26 -5.96
CA ARG A 146 5.72 -24.00 -6.64
C ARG A 146 4.48 -23.41 -6.04
N GLU A 147 4.56 -22.13 -5.67
CA GLU A 147 3.39 -21.39 -5.28
C GLU A 147 2.44 -21.27 -6.48
N LYS A 148 1.31 -21.95 -6.42
CA LYS A 148 0.29 -21.82 -7.47
C LYS A 148 -0.53 -20.57 -7.19
N THR A 149 -0.21 -19.50 -7.88
CA THR A 149 -0.86 -18.19 -7.73
C THR A 149 -2.37 -18.23 -7.99
N ALA A 150 -2.81 -19.09 -8.92
CA ALA A 150 -4.23 -19.26 -9.24
C ALA A 150 -5.01 -20.12 -8.22
N GLU A 151 -4.32 -20.87 -7.39
CA GLU A 151 -4.91 -21.79 -6.39
C GLU A 151 -4.54 -21.42 -4.95
N SER A 152 -4.18 -20.15 -4.70
CA SER A 152 -3.98 -19.70 -3.33
C SER A 152 -5.20 -20.03 -2.50
N PRO A 153 -5.04 -20.59 -1.27
CA PRO A 153 -6.18 -20.89 -0.39
C PRO A 153 -7.02 -19.65 -0.06
N TYR A 154 -6.54 -18.49 -0.43
CA TYR A 154 -7.19 -17.19 -0.23
C TYR A 154 -8.00 -16.70 -1.42
N THR A 155 -7.77 -17.24 -2.63
CA THR A 155 -8.39 -16.74 -3.87
C THR A 155 -9.92 -16.80 -3.83
N ASN A 156 -10.49 -17.86 -3.29
CA ASN A 156 -11.95 -18.08 -3.25
C ASN A 156 -12.59 -17.69 -1.91
N ARG A 157 -11.86 -17.10 -0.97
CA ARG A 157 -12.43 -16.67 0.30
C ARG A 157 -13.18 -15.36 0.17
N THR A 158 -14.32 -15.28 0.83
CA THR A 158 -15.11 -14.05 0.99
C THR A 158 -14.98 -13.54 2.44
N GLY A 159 -15.22 -12.24 2.62
CA GLY A 159 -15.10 -11.59 3.92
C GLY A 159 -13.65 -11.39 4.36
N THR A 160 -13.46 -11.04 5.63
CA THR A 160 -12.15 -10.77 6.23
C THR A 160 -11.54 -12.05 6.76
N PHE A 161 -10.28 -12.30 6.47
CA PHE A 161 -9.55 -13.48 6.93
C PHE A 161 -8.06 -13.15 7.13
N ARG A 162 -7.41 -13.93 7.98
CA ARG A 162 -5.98 -13.78 8.28
C ARG A 162 -5.12 -14.36 7.15
N THR A 163 -4.08 -13.61 6.77
CA THR A 163 -3.01 -14.06 5.88
C THR A 163 -1.65 -13.90 6.58
N TYR A 164 -0.60 -14.53 6.07
CA TYR A 164 0.73 -14.43 6.65
C TYR A 164 1.57 -13.30 6.06
N ASN A 165 1.29 -12.91 4.83
CA ASN A 165 2.02 -11.84 4.17
C ASN A 165 1.05 -10.88 3.49
N LEU A 166 1.46 -9.63 3.40
CA LEU A 166 0.81 -8.57 2.64
C LEU A 166 1.38 -8.49 1.21
N VAL A 167 0.67 -7.77 0.36
CA VAL A 167 1.20 -7.27 -0.91
C VAL A 167 1.37 -5.77 -0.76
N GLY A 168 2.58 -5.27 -0.99
CA GLY A 168 2.95 -3.88 -0.78
C GLY A 168 2.19 -2.86 -1.64
N ALA A 169 1.39 -3.32 -2.63
CA ALA A 169 0.65 -2.43 -3.52
C ALA A 169 -0.48 -1.65 -2.84
N ALA A 170 -1.14 -2.23 -1.82
CA ALA A 170 -2.18 -1.55 -1.05
C ALA A 170 -2.37 -2.21 0.32
N PHE A 171 -2.13 -1.49 1.40
CA PHE A 171 -2.45 -1.94 2.75
C PHE A 171 -2.66 -0.77 3.70
N MET A 172 -3.49 -0.97 4.72
CA MET A 172 -3.75 0.00 5.77
C MET A 172 -3.23 -0.54 7.10
N ILE A 173 -2.52 0.31 7.84
CA ILE A 173 -1.90 -0.03 9.13
C ILE A 173 -2.26 1.03 10.17
N LYS A 174 -2.39 0.62 11.44
CA LYS A 174 -2.52 1.54 12.57
C LYS A 174 -1.27 2.42 12.67
N THR A 175 -1.44 3.73 12.59
CA THR A 175 -0.31 4.69 12.53
C THR A 175 0.58 4.64 13.76
N ASP A 176 0.01 4.48 14.95
CA ASP A 176 0.75 4.38 16.20
C ASP A 176 1.64 3.14 16.25
N ILE A 177 1.14 1.99 15.80
CA ILE A 177 1.91 0.75 15.69
C ILE A 177 3.03 0.92 14.66
N PHE A 178 2.72 1.46 13.47
CA PHE A 178 3.72 1.67 12.43
C PHE A 178 4.84 2.61 12.90
N ARG A 179 4.48 3.64 13.66
CA ARG A 179 5.46 4.57 14.26
C ARG A 179 6.33 3.89 15.32
N GLN A 180 5.75 3.03 16.18
CA GLN A 180 6.50 2.26 17.17
C GLN A 180 7.50 1.29 16.53
N MET A 181 7.17 0.73 15.37
CA MET A 181 8.06 -0.12 14.57
C MET A 181 9.18 0.66 13.87
N GLY A 182 9.10 2.00 13.81
CA GLY A 182 10.04 2.85 13.08
C GLY A 182 9.72 3.01 11.60
N PHE A 183 8.51 2.63 11.18
CA PHE A 183 8.03 2.58 9.81
C PHE A 183 8.69 1.46 9.00
N PHE A 184 8.91 1.66 7.69
CA PHE A 184 9.64 0.69 6.87
C PHE A 184 11.13 0.67 7.24
N ASP A 185 11.73 -0.51 7.17
CA ASP A 185 13.18 -0.64 7.31
C ASP A 185 13.89 -0.06 6.07
N GLU A 186 14.64 1.01 6.27
CA GLU A 186 15.34 1.73 5.21
C GLU A 186 16.59 1.00 4.69
N TYR A 187 16.95 -0.14 5.29
CA TYR A 187 18.01 -0.99 4.79
C TYR A 187 17.67 -1.58 3.40
N TYR A 188 16.37 -1.86 3.17
CA TYR A 188 15.90 -2.39 1.89
C TYR A 188 15.68 -1.26 0.89
N PHE A 189 16.44 -1.31 -0.22
CA PHE A 189 16.25 -0.35 -1.30
C PHE A 189 14.95 -0.64 -2.07
N PHE A 190 14.74 -1.92 -2.44
CA PHE A 190 13.55 -2.42 -3.13
C PHE A 190 13.38 -3.90 -2.85
N CYS A 191 12.19 -4.31 -2.39
CA CYS A 191 11.90 -5.67 -1.92
C CYS A 191 13.00 -6.26 -0.99
N PRO A 192 12.67 -7.00 0.05
CA PRO A 192 11.33 -7.47 0.46
C PRO A 192 10.75 -6.68 1.66
N GLU A 193 10.63 -5.38 1.57
CA GLU A 193 10.14 -4.53 2.68
C GLU A 193 8.71 -4.89 3.15
N ASP A 194 7.85 -5.38 2.25
CA ASP A 194 6.51 -5.85 2.58
C ASP A 194 6.53 -7.17 3.35
N ILE A 195 7.46 -8.06 3.02
CA ILE A 195 7.68 -9.30 3.78
C ILE A 195 8.29 -9.00 5.15
N ALA A 196 9.20 -8.02 5.23
CA ALA A 196 9.80 -7.63 6.50
C ALA A 196 8.81 -6.96 7.45
N LEU A 197 7.75 -6.35 6.90
CA LEU A 197 6.64 -5.76 7.66
C LEU A 197 5.63 -6.81 8.13
N SER A 198 5.50 -7.93 7.42
CA SER A 198 4.51 -8.98 7.69
C SER A 198 4.95 -9.95 8.77
#